data_89c3a032a3db2b2f868c5e7094fab397
#
_entry.id   89c3a032a3db2b2f868c5e7094fab397
#
_cell.length_a   1.000
_cell.length_b   1.000
_cell.length_c   1.000
_cell.angle_alpha   90.00
_cell.angle_beta   90.00
_cell.angle_gamma   90.00
#
_symmetry.space_group_name_H-M   'P 1'
#
loop_
_entity.id
_entity.type
_entity.pdbx_description
1 polymer ?
#
loop_
_entity_poly.entity_id
_entity_poly.type
_entity_poly.pdbx_seq_one_letter_code
_entity_poly.pdbx_strand_id
1 'polypeptide(L)'
;IQTPKNKETINKIGFEEIEKMKDGVVLINCARGGLYNEDALYENLKSGKIAMAGIDVFIKEPATNHPLLDLPNVTVTAHLGANTKESQREISVQAANNAIESARGIAYPNALNLPIDESKIPSFVKPYIELTQKMAFLIAQLSKSEIRSINISAEGQVSEYLDSLQTFATVGVLSVSSGDEVNYVNANFIAKEKGIELTTSGLSNHSGYQNKVSIKITTPTGVKTISGTVFNEDVQRIVEINGFSLDIEPKGKMIVMRNNDVPGVIGEVGKILGNNNINIADFRLSRGKDGALAVILVDEKVNSDILKKLDNLEAAIAVAYAEI
;
A
#
# COMPACT_ATOMS: atom_id res chain seq x y z
N ILE A 1 17.49 -17.03 -26.98
CA ILE A 1 16.87 -15.82 -26.42
C ILE A 1 16.60 -16.02 -24.93
N GLN A 2 16.89 -15.01 -24.08
CA GLN A 2 16.70 -15.00 -22.65
C GLN A 2 16.18 -13.61 -22.23
N THR A 3 14.87 -13.42 -22.30
CA THR A 3 14.23 -12.15 -21.93
C THR A 3 12.86 -12.43 -21.30
N PRO A 4 12.36 -11.57 -20.40
CA PRO A 4 11.00 -11.69 -19.90
C PRO A 4 9.97 -11.58 -21.02
N LYS A 5 8.85 -12.29 -20.90
CA LYS A 5 7.70 -12.14 -21.81
C LYS A 5 6.87 -10.94 -21.37
N ASN A 6 6.78 -9.94 -22.21
CA ASN A 6 5.97 -8.74 -22.01
C ASN A 6 5.43 -8.23 -23.35
N LYS A 7 4.73 -7.10 -23.37
CA LYS A 7 4.16 -6.52 -24.60
C LYS A 7 5.19 -6.20 -25.68
N GLU A 8 6.44 -5.90 -25.31
CA GLU A 8 7.53 -5.55 -26.23
C GLU A 8 8.29 -6.75 -26.75
N THR A 9 8.20 -7.89 -26.05
CA THR A 9 8.97 -9.09 -26.34
C THR A 9 8.16 -10.23 -26.95
N ILE A 10 6.81 -10.15 -26.90
CA ILE A 10 5.93 -11.09 -27.58
C ILE A 10 6.19 -11.03 -29.10
N ASN A 11 6.39 -12.22 -29.71
CA ASN A 11 6.71 -12.39 -31.13
C ASN A 11 7.93 -11.56 -31.61
N LYS A 12 8.86 -11.27 -30.68
CA LYS A 12 10.06 -10.46 -30.96
C LYS A 12 10.91 -11.04 -32.09
N ILE A 13 10.91 -12.35 -32.23
CA ILE A 13 11.57 -13.05 -33.33
C ILE A 13 10.45 -13.62 -34.21
N GLY A 14 10.11 -12.88 -35.24
CA GLY A 14 9.12 -13.24 -36.25
C GLY A 14 9.74 -13.50 -37.63
N PHE A 15 8.90 -13.45 -38.66
CA PHE A 15 9.33 -13.65 -40.06
C PHE A 15 10.45 -12.71 -40.48
N GLU A 16 10.32 -11.42 -40.20
CA GLU A 16 11.30 -10.42 -40.60
C GLU A 16 12.67 -10.60 -39.96
N GLU A 17 12.68 -10.98 -38.67
CA GLU A 17 13.93 -11.22 -37.95
C GLU A 17 14.62 -12.48 -38.43
N ILE A 18 13.85 -13.54 -38.70
CA ILE A 18 14.38 -14.80 -39.20
C ILE A 18 14.95 -14.61 -40.63
N GLU A 19 14.30 -13.81 -41.47
CA GLU A 19 14.77 -13.52 -42.81
C GLU A 19 16.17 -12.88 -42.81
N LYS A 20 16.44 -11.98 -41.83
CA LYS A 20 17.73 -11.32 -41.64
C LYS A 20 18.83 -12.23 -41.12
N MET A 21 18.50 -13.42 -40.63
CA MET A 21 19.46 -14.40 -40.10
C MET A 21 20.18 -15.11 -41.26
N LYS A 22 21.32 -15.69 -40.94
CA LYS A 22 22.03 -16.55 -41.90
C LYS A 22 21.19 -17.82 -42.21
N ASP A 23 21.33 -18.32 -43.44
CA ASP A 23 20.72 -19.60 -43.82
C ASP A 23 21.31 -20.75 -42.97
N GLY A 24 20.46 -21.69 -42.57
CA GLY A 24 20.88 -22.80 -41.73
C GLY A 24 21.13 -22.42 -40.26
N VAL A 25 20.57 -21.32 -39.78
CA VAL A 25 20.65 -20.91 -38.36
C VAL A 25 20.02 -21.98 -37.45
N VAL A 26 20.59 -22.18 -36.27
CA VAL A 26 20.00 -22.97 -35.19
C VAL A 26 19.41 -22.05 -34.13
N LEU A 27 18.15 -22.25 -33.76
CA LEU A 27 17.45 -21.43 -32.79
C LEU A 27 17.09 -22.24 -31.54
N ILE A 28 17.28 -21.63 -30.35
CA ILE A 28 16.98 -22.28 -29.07
C ILE A 28 16.14 -21.35 -28.23
N ASN A 29 15.05 -21.89 -27.66
CA ASN A 29 14.20 -21.19 -26.71
C ASN A 29 13.94 -22.04 -25.47
N CYS A 30 14.64 -21.71 -24.37
CA CYS A 30 14.41 -22.22 -23.03
C CYS A 30 13.96 -21.12 -22.06
N ALA A 31 13.47 -19.98 -22.59
CA ALA A 31 13.06 -18.82 -21.79
C ALA A 31 11.55 -18.80 -21.55
N ARG A 32 10.77 -18.37 -22.55
CA ARG A 32 9.30 -18.31 -22.48
C ARG A 32 8.70 -18.55 -23.87
N GLY A 33 7.56 -19.25 -23.90
CA GLY A 33 6.74 -19.39 -25.12
C GLY A 33 6.19 -18.04 -25.57
N GLY A 34 6.18 -17.83 -26.91
CA GLY A 34 5.74 -16.60 -27.54
C GLY A 34 6.80 -15.51 -27.67
N LEU A 35 8.06 -15.75 -27.30
CA LEU A 35 9.19 -14.86 -27.66
C LEU A 35 9.56 -15.03 -29.15
N TYR A 36 9.48 -16.26 -29.64
CA TYR A 36 9.45 -16.56 -31.07
C TYR A 36 7.99 -16.63 -31.53
N ASN A 37 7.72 -16.15 -32.73
CA ASN A 37 6.48 -16.42 -33.43
C ASN A 37 6.49 -17.90 -33.89
N GLU A 38 5.59 -18.72 -33.39
CA GLU A 38 5.59 -20.16 -33.61
C GLU A 38 5.25 -20.55 -35.07
N ASP A 39 4.41 -19.72 -35.74
CA ASP A 39 4.13 -19.92 -37.17
C ASP A 39 5.36 -19.57 -38.02
N ALA A 40 6.07 -18.51 -37.68
CA ALA A 40 7.32 -18.17 -38.37
C ALA A 40 8.40 -19.22 -38.17
N LEU A 41 8.52 -19.79 -36.96
CA LEU A 41 9.42 -20.92 -36.71
C LEU A 41 9.06 -22.14 -37.60
N TYR A 42 7.78 -22.51 -37.63
CA TYR A 42 7.30 -23.64 -38.39
C TYR A 42 7.64 -23.52 -39.89
N GLU A 43 7.26 -22.41 -40.52
CA GLU A 43 7.48 -22.20 -41.93
C GLU A 43 8.97 -22.14 -42.29
N ASN A 44 9.80 -21.49 -41.50
CA ASN A 44 11.23 -21.36 -41.74
C ASN A 44 12.02 -22.66 -41.43
N LEU A 45 11.56 -23.47 -40.52
CA LEU A 45 12.10 -24.83 -40.31
C LEU A 45 11.78 -25.74 -41.48
N LYS A 46 10.56 -25.67 -42.01
CA LYS A 46 10.10 -26.45 -43.16
C LYS A 46 10.81 -26.05 -44.47
N SER A 47 11.09 -24.76 -44.66
CA SER A 47 11.84 -24.29 -45.83
C SER A 47 13.35 -24.51 -45.75
N GLY A 48 13.89 -24.84 -44.56
CA GLY A 48 15.32 -25.03 -44.34
C GLY A 48 16.09 -23.72 -44.05
N LYS A 49 15.43 -22.57 -44.00
CA LYS A 49 16.04 -21.32 -43.55
C LYS A 49 16.59 -21.47 -42.13
N ILE A 50 15.83 -22.12 -41.25
CA ILE A 50 16.27 -22.60 -39.94
C ILE A 50 16.65 -24.08 -40.08
N ALA A 51 17.89 -24.41 -39.80
CA ALA A 51 18.34 -25.83 -39.91
C ALA A 51 17.77 -26.68 -38.80
N MET A 52 17.77 -26.18 -37.56
CA MET A 52 17.28 -26.90 -36.36
C MET A 52 16.72 -25.92 -35.33
N ALA A 53 15.77 -26.37 -34.54
CA ALA A 53 15.32 -25.65 -33.35
C ALA A 53 15.28 -26.54 -32.13
N GLY A 54 15.65 -25.99 -30.96
CA GLY A 54 15.46 -26.54 -29.63
C GLY A 54 14.41 -25.71 -28.85
N ILE A 55 13.27 -26.30 -28.54
CA ILE A 55 12.13 -25.62 -27.93
C ILE A 55 11.73 -26.31 -26.64
N ASP A 56 11.94 -25.63 -25.53
CA ASP A 56 11.54 -26.06 -24.18
C ASP A 56 10.20 -25.48 -23.74
N VAL A 57 9.75 -24.40 -24.41
CA VAL A 57 8.62 -23.56 -23.97
C VAL A 57 7.71 -23.19 -25.15
N PHE A 58 6.40 -23.24 -24.95
CA PHE A 58 5.38 -22.94 -25.96
C PHE A 58 4.41 -21.86 -25.48
N ILE A 59 3.70 -21.20 -26.43
CA ILE A 59 2.66 -20.21 -26.10
C ILE A 59 1.57 -20.86 -25.25
N LYS A 60 1.16 -22.08 -25.63
CA LYS A 60 0.18 -22.88 -24.90
C LYS A 60 0.83 -24.18 -24.42
N GLU A 61 0.85 -24.38 -23.13
CA GLU A 61 1.37 -25.59 -22.49
C GLU A 61 0.26 -26.31 -21.70
N PRO A 62 0.22 -27.66 -21.77
CA PRO A 62 1.09 -28.60 -22.52
C PRO A 62 0.83 -28.54 -24.03
N ALA A 63 1.91 -28.58 -24.83
CA ALA A 63 1.87 -28.55 -26.30
C ALA A 63 1.66 -29.96 -26.87
N THR A 64 0.48 -30.56 -26.69
CA THR A 64 0.19 -31.94 -27.05
C THR A 64 -0.09 -32.17 -28.55
N ASN A 65 -0.54 -31.15 -29.29
CA ASN A 65 -0.90 -31.25 -30.72
C ASN A 65 -0.34 -30.02 -31.47
N HIS A 66 0.92 -29.71 -31.26
CA HIS A 66 1.55 -28.53 -31.86
C HIS A 66 2.29 -28.89 -33.15
N PRO A 67 2.14 -28.14 -34.27
CA PRO A 67 2.77 -28.47 -35.57
C PRO A 67 4.30 -28.60 -35.50
N LEU A 68 4.98 -27.91 -34.62
CA LEU A 68 6.42 -28.01 -34.41
C LEU A 68 6.86 -29.40 -33.93
N LEU A 69 5.96 -30.18 -33.29
CA LEU A 69 6.28 -31.54 -32.80
C LEU A 69 6.47 -32.55 -33.93
N ASP A 70 5.88 -32.30 -35.10
CA ASP A 70 5.92 -33.20 -36.27
C ASP A 70 7.15 -32.97 -37.16
N LEU A 71 7.95 -31.93 -36.88
CA LEU A 71 9.12 -31.58 -37.67
C LEU A 71 10.35 -32.36 -37.23
N PRO A 72 11.08 -33.05 -38.18
CA PRO A 72 12.23 -33.89 -37.84
C PRO A 72 13.46 -33.12 -37.37
N ASN A 73 13.49 -31.80 -37.63
CA ASN A 73 14.57 -30.89 -37.28
C ASN A 73 14.23 -30.03 -36.04
N VAL A 74 13.25 -30.45 -35.22
CA VAL A 74 12.92 -29.80 -33.95
C VAL A 74 13.13 -30.78 -32.81
N THR A 75 13.84 -30.30 -31.78
CA THR A 75 13.96 -31.02 -30.52
C THR A 75 13.13 -30.28 -29.49
N VAL A 76 12.23 -30.98 -28.82
CA VAL A 76 11.34 -30.40 -27.80
C VAL A 76 11.57 -31.03 -26.43
N THR A 77 11.40 -30.22 -25.39
CA THR A 77 11.37 -30.66 -24.01
C THR A 77 10.14 -30.07 -23.30
N ALA A 78 9.76 -30.64 -22.17
CA ALA A 78 8.53 -30.34 -21.49
C ALA A 78 8.75 -29.28 -20.41
N HIS A 79 9.27 -28.08 -20.78
CA HIS A 79 9.55 -26.94 -19.91
C HIS A 79 10.46 -27.35 -18.73
N LEU A 80 11.62 -27.93 -19.07
CA LEU A 80 12.57 -28.51 -18.12
C LEU A 80 13.75 -27.58 -17.75
N GLY A 81 13.79 -26.35 -18.25
CA GLY A 81 14.92 -25.44 -18.08
C GLY A 81 15.35 -25.22 -16.63
N ALA A 82 14.41 -25.23 -15.67
CA ALA A 82 14.69 -25.13 -14.25
C ALA A 82 14.71 -26.47 -13.51
N ASN A 83 14.61 -27.60 -14.20
CA ASN A 83 14.52 -28.94 -13.58
C ASN A 83 15.91 -29.56 -13.35
N THR A 84 16.82 -28.81 -12.76
CA THR A 84 18.11 -29.30 -12.25
C THR A 84 18.06 -29.44 -10.74
N LYS A 85 18.92 -30.29 -10.17
CA LYS A 85 18.97 -30.48 -8.70
C LYS A 85 19.31 -29.19 -7.96
N GLU A 86 20.20 -28.38 -8.53
CA GLU A 86 20.63 -27.10 -8.01
C GLU A 86 19.50 -26.09 -7.99
N SER A 87 18.83 -25.89 -9.15
CA SER A 87 17.72 -24.96 -9.29
C SER A 87 16.54 -25.34 -8.39
N GLN A 88 16.18 -26.62 -8.34
CA GLN A 88 15.07 -27.10 -7.50
C GLN A 88 15.36 -26.87 -6.02
N ARG A 89 16.60 -27.08 -5.57
CA ARG A 89 17.00 -26.81 -4.18
C ARG A 89 16.93 -25.31 -3.88
N GLU A 90 17.48 -24.48 -4.75
CA GLU A 90 17.51 -23.02 -4.56
C GLU A 90 16.10 -22.41 -4.54
N ILE A 91 15.26 -22.79 -5.50
CA ILE A 91 13.85 -22.36 -5.56
C ILE A 91 13.10 -22.75 -4.28
N SER A 92 13.29 -23.99 -3.80
CA SER A 92 12.61 -24.49 -2.59
C SER A 92 13.04 -23.72 -1.34
N VAL A 93 14.34 -23.45 -1.19
CA VAL A 93 14.87 -22.68 -0.06
C VAL A 93 14.38 -21.23 -0.12
N GLN A 94 14.43 -20.61 -1.29
CA GLN A 94 13.97 -19.24 -1.46
C GLN A 94 12.45 -19.11 -1.19
N ALA A 95 11.65 -20.03 -1.70
CA ALA A 95 10.20 -20.02 -1.46
C ALA A 95 9.87 -20.20 0.03
N ALA A 96 10.60 -21.09 0.73
CA ALA A 96 10.43 -21.29 2.17
C ALA A 96 10.80 -20.01 2.96
N ASN A 97 11.92 -19.37 2.63
CA ASN A 97 12.33 -18.12 3.27
C ASN A 97 11.32 -17.00 3.03
N ASN A 98 10.87 -16.82 1.78
CA ASN A 98 9.83 -15.84 1.43
C ASN A 98 8.54 -16.06 2.24
N ALA A 99 8.11 -17.33 2.38
CA ALA A 99 6.93 -17.67 3.17
C ALA A 99 7.11 -17.36 4.66
N ILE A 100 8.29 -17.66 5.23
CA ILE A 100 8.60 -17.36 6.64
C ILE A 100 8.60 -15.86 6.90
N GLU A 101 9.27 -15.07 6.07
CA GLU A 101 9.34 -13.61 6.21
C GLU A 101 7.96 -12.98 6.08
N SER A 102 7.17 -13.45 5.11
CA SER A 102 5.79 -12.99 4.91
C SER A 102 4.87 -13.35 6.08
N ALA A 103 4.97 -14.57 6.61
CA ALA A 103 4.19 -15.01 7.77
C ALA A 103 4.52 -14.24 9.06
N ARG A 104 5.75 -13.76 9.18
CA ARG A 104 6.20 -12.91 10.30
C ARG A 104 5.83 -11.43 10.12
N GLY A 105 5.31 -11.02 8.96
CA GLY A 105 5.05 -9.63 8.63
C GLY A 105 6.30 -8.76 8.51
N ILE A 106 7.48 -9.36 8.33
CA ILE A 106 8.77 -8.64 8.25
C ILE A 106 8.97 -8.06 6.86
N ALA A 107 8.74 -8.88 5.82
CA ALA A 107 8.86 -8.51 4.42
C ALA A 107 8.03 -9.47 3.55
N TYR A 108 7.77 -9.05 2.32
CA TYR A 108 7.07 -9.89 1.32
C TYR A 108 7.93 -10.01 0.05
N PRO A 109 9.12 -10.59 0.15
CA PRO A 109 10.05 -10.64 -0.97
C PRO A 109 9.45 -11.45 -2.13
N ASN A 110 9.62 -10.93 -3.34
CA ASN A 110 9.12 -11.54 -4.58
C ASN A 110 7.58 -11.73 -4.67
N ALA A 111 6.80 -11.04 -3.84
CA ALA A 111 5.35 -11.07 -3.94
C ALA A 111 4.87 -10.37 -5.23
N LEU A 112 4.03 -11.04 -6.02
CA LEU A 112 3.52 -10.53 -7.30
C LEU A 112 2.33 -9.56 -7.13
N ASN A 113 1.66 -9.64 -6.02
CA ASN A 113 0.42 -8.91 -5.72
C ASN A 113 0.61 -7.82 -4.65
N LEU A 114 1.85 -7.49 -4.32
CA LEU A 114 2.12 -6.30 -3.53
C LEU A 114 1.81 -5.06 -4.38
N PRO A 115 1.00 -4.15 -3.87
CA PRO A 115 0.78 -2.86 -4.51
C PRO A 115 2.05 -1.98 -4.48
N ILE A 116 3.09 -2.44 -3.76
CA ILE A 116 4.29 -1.65 -3.47
C ILE A 116 5.52 -2.52 -3.66
N ASP A 117 6.41 -2.07 -4.51
CA ASP A 117 7.78 -2.56 -4.58
C ASP A 117 8.65 -1.69 -3.66
N GLU A 118 8.89 -2.17 -2.45
CA GLU A 118 9.66 -1.43 -1.43
C GLU A 118 11.05 -1.00 -1.92
N SER A 119 11.62 -1.73 -2.89
CA SER A 119 12.92 -1.41 -3.49
C SER A 119 12.86 -0.16 -4.38
N LYS A 120 11.67 0.22 -4.84
CA LYS A 120 11.43 1.39 -5.70
C LYS A 120 10.92 2.61 -4.93
N ILE A 121 10.66 2.48 -3.62
CA ILE A 121 10.22 3.60 -2.81
C ILE A 121 11.44 4.41 -2.36
N PRO A 122 11.54 5.69 -2.76
CA PRO A 122 12.60 6.57 -2.27
C PRO A 122 12.55 6.74 -0.75
N SER A 123 13.71 6.97 -0.14
CA SER A 123 13.84 7.12 1.31
C SER A 123 12.93 8.21 1.89
N PHE A 124 12.74 9.32 1.17
CA PHE A 124 11.90 10.41 1.63
C PHE A 124 10.40 10.06 1.72
N VAL A 125 9.94 9.03 0.98
CA VAL A 125 8.52 8.61 0.98
C VAL A 125 8.18 7.72 2.16
N LYS A 126 9.14 6.96 2.69
CA LYS A 126 8.92 6.01 3.79
C LYS A 126 8.27 6.65 5.03
N PRO A 127 8.74 7.80 5.54
CA PRO A 127 8.10 8.47 6.67
C PRO A 127 6.65 8.92 6.39
N TYR A 128 6.32 9.26 5.12
CA TYR A 128 4.95 9.59 4.73
C TYR A 128 4.04 8.37 4.69
N ILE A 129 4.54 7.22 4.28
CA ILE A 129 3.79 5.95 4.33
C ILE A 129 3.41 5.62 5.77
N GLU A 130 4.39 5.66 6.66
CA GLU A 130 4.20 5.40 8.10
C GLU A 130 3.25 6.41 8.74
N LEU A 131 3.44 7.71 8.46
CA LEU A 131 2.54 8.77 8.90
C LEU A 131 1.10 8.55 8.41
N THR A 132 0.95 8.16 7.15
CA THR A 132 -0.36 7.89 6.54
C THR A 132 -1.09 6.76 7.27
N GLN A 133 -0.40 5.66 7.57
CA GLN A 133 -0.99 4.56 8.33
C GLN A 133 -1.41 4.99 9.74
N LYS A 134 -0.55 5.73 10.46
CA LYS A 134 -0.84 6.27 11.80
C LYS A 134 -2.04 7.22 11.78
N MET A 135 -2.09 8.14 10.82
CA MET A 135 -3.22 9.06 10.67
C MET A 135 -4.53 8.31 10.36
N ALA A 136 -4.46 7.31 9.49
CA ALA A 136 -5.61 6.50 9.13
C ALA A 136 -6.15 5.71 10.33
N PHE A 137 -5.25 5.11 11.11
CA PHE A 137 -5.59 4.41 12.34
C PHE A 137 -6.22 5.35 13.38
N LEU A 138 -5.64 6.55 13.55
CA LEU A 138 -6.19 7.55 14.45
C LEU A 138 -7.60 7.99 14.04
N ILE A 139 -7.79 8.42 12.79
CA ILE A 139 -9.08 8.97 12.36
C ILE A 139 -10.18 7.89 12.36
N ALA A 140 -9.83 6.62 12.13
CA ALA A 140 -10.76 5.51 12.24
C ALA A 140 -11.20 5.27 13.69
N GLN A 141 -10.30 5.33 14.68
CA GLN A 141 -10.65 5.26 16.11
C GLN A 141 -11.56 6.42 16.55
N LEU A 142 -11.34 7.62 15.98
CA LEU A 142 -12.20 8.77 16.23
C LEU A 142 -13.57 8.65 15.54
N SER A 143 -13.74 7.67 14.65
CA SER A 143 -14.99 7.43 13.95
C SER A 143 -15.76 6.30 14.62
N LYS A 144 -16.86 6.64 15.27
CA LYS A 144 -17.74 5.65 15.93
C LYS A 144 -18.75 4.97 14.98
N SER A 145 -18.63 5.22 13.66
CA SER A 145 -19.56 4.75 12.63
C SER A 145 -18.85 3.94 11.56
N GLU A 146 -19.60 3.09 10.88
CA GLU A 146 -19.12 2.33 9.72
C GLU A 146 -18.54 3.26 8.65
N ILE A 147 -17.37 2.90 8.10
CA ILE A 147 -16.69 3.68 7.07
C ILE A 147 -17.18 3.24 5.69
N ARG A 148 -17.64 4.18 4.86
CA ARG A 148 -18.15 3.95 3.50
C ARG A 148 -17.12 4.25 2.43
N SER A 149 -16.26 5.25 2.66
CA SER A 149 -15.19 5.56 1.72
C SER A 149 -13.94 6.08 2.42
N ILE A 150 -12.80 5.84 1.78
CA ILE A 150 -11.48 6.35 2.16
C ILE A 150 -10.93 7.07 0.93
N ASN A 151 -10.69 8.37 1.05
CA ASN A 151 -10.02 9.15 0.02
C ASN A 151 -8.66 9.62 0.54
N ILE A 152 -7.63 9.40 -0.28
CA ILE A 152 -6.27 9.86 0.01
C ILE A 152 -5.91 10.93 -1.01
N SER A 153 -5.50 12.08 -0.54
CA SER A 153 -4.95 13.13 -1.39
C SER A 153 -3.54 13.51 -0.92
N ALA A 154 -2.71 13.88 -1.87
CA ALA A 154 -1.34 14.27 -1.59
C ALA A 154 -0.91 15.46 -2.44
N GLU A 155 -0.07 16.31 -1.84
CA GLU A 155 0.57 17.47 -2.45
C GLU A 155 2.08 17.27 -2.49
N GLY A 156 2.75 17.82 -3.51
CA GLY A 156 4.18 17.70 -3.72
C GLY A 156 4.62 16.38 -4.32
N GLN A 157 5.90 16.04 -4.21
CA GLN A 157 6.48 14.84 -4.82
C GLN A 157 5.89 13.53 -4.27
N VAL A 158 5.38 13.53 -3.05
CA VAL A 158 4.75 12.35 -2.45
C VAL A 158 3.46 11.94 -3.18
N SER A 159 2.87 12.81 -4.00
CA SER A 159 1.69 12.51 -4.82
C SER A 159 1.96 11.46 -5.93
N GLU A 160 3.21 11.22 -6.28
CA GLU A 160 3.58 10.15 -7.23
C GLU A 160 3.41 8.73 -6.62
N TYR A 161 3.22 8.65 -5.29
CA TYR A 161 3.13 7.39 -4.53
C TYR A 161 1.74 7.15 -3.93
N LEU A 162 0.69 7.71 -4.53
CA LEU A 162 -0.68 7.63 -4.03
C LEU A 162 -1.18 6.20 -3.82
N ASP A 163 -0.83 5.26 -4.69
CA ASP A 163 -1.23 3.85 -4.54
C ASP A 163 -0.65 3.22 -3.27
N SER A 164 0.60 3.57 -2.95
CA SER A 164 1.24 3.14 -1.71
C SER A 164 0.56 3.76 -0.49
N LEU A 165 0.36 5.07 -0.51
CA LEU A 165 -0.31 5.80 0.58
C LEU A 165 -1.73 5.26 0.81
N GLN A 166 -2.48 4.99 -0.27
CA GLN A 166 -3.83 4.42 -0.17
C GLN A 166 -3.82 3.05 0.51
N THR A 167 -2.90 2.18 0.14
CA THR A 167 -2.80 0.84 0.73
C THR A 167 -2.53 0.93 2.22
N PHE A 168 -1.56 1.74 2.66
CA PHE A 168 -1.23 1.88 4.07
C PHE A 168 -2.33 2.62 4.86
N ALA A 169 -3.00 3.59 4.25
CA ALA A 169 -4.19 4.19 4.86
C ALA A 169 -5.31 3.15 5.07
N THR A 170 -5.53 2.29 4.07
CA THR A 170 -6.52 1.22 4.15
C THR A 170 -6.18 0.23 5.27
N VAL A 171 -4.91 -0.17 5.39
CA VAL A 171 -4.43 -0.97 6.54
C VAL A 171 -4.74 -0.26 7.85
N GLY A 172 -4.34 1.00 8.00
CA GLY A 172 -4.58 1.77 9.23
C GLY A 172 -6.06 1.84 9.62
N VAL A 173 -6.93 2.13 8.66
CA VAL A 173 -8.37 2.18 8.90
C VAL A 173 -8.94 0.82 9.32
N LEU A 174 -8.62 -0.23 8.58
CA LEU A 174 -9.20 -1.56 8.80
C LEU A 174 -8.65 -2.24 10.06
N SER A 175 -7.41 -1.94 10.47
CA SER A 175 -6.81 -2.50 11.70
C SER A 175 -7.58 -2.16 12.96
N VAL A 176 -8.36 -1.06 12.97
CA VAL A 176 -9.23 -0.72 14.12
C VAL A 176 -10.32 -1.76 14.36
N SER A 177 -10.85 -2.37 13.30
CA SER A 177 -11.95 -3.34 13.38
C SER A 177 -11.49 -4.79 13.23
N SER A 178 -10.37 -5.04 12.57
CA SER A 178 -9.94 -6.39 12.18
C SER A 178 -8.55 -6.75 12.74
N GLY A 179 -7.93 -5.87 13.52
CA GLY A 179 -6.64 -6.14 14.17
C GLY A 179 -5.54 -6.59 13.22
N ASP A 180 -4.76 -7.56 13.65
CA ASP A 180 -3.58 -8.08 12.92
C ASP A 180 -3.94 -8.96 11.68
N GLU A 181 -5.22 -9.22 11.43
CA GLU A 181 -5.66 -9.96 10.24
C GLU A 181 -5.49 -9.15 8.94
N VAL A 182 -5.37 -7.83 9.06
CA VAL A 182 -5.21 -6.90 7.93
C VAL A 182 -3.74 -6.54 7.72
N ASN A 183 -3.29 -6.69 6.49
CA ASN A 183 -1.96 -6.29 6.05
C ASN A 183 -2.03 -5.64 4.66
N TYR A 184 -0.91 -5.12 4.14
CA TYR A 184 -0.92 -4.39 2.86
C TYR A 184 -1.16 -5.29 1.62
N VAL A 185 -1.13 -6.62 1.76
CA VAL A 185 -1.48 -7.53 0.66
C VAL A 185 -3.00 -7.65 0.53
N ASN A 186 -3.71 -7.76 1.67
CA ASN A 186 -5.13 -8.07 1.69
C ASN A 186 -6.05 -6.85 1.96
N ALA A 187 -5.51 -5.72 2.41
CA ALA A 187 -6.30 -4.57 2.83
C ALA A 187 -7.28 -4.07 1.76
N ASN A 188 -6.80 -3.89 0.52
CA ASN A 188 -7.64 -3.40 -0.58
C ASN A 188 -8.74 -4.42 -0.96
N PHE A 189 -8.45 -5.71 -0.85
CA PHE A 189 -9.45 -6.76 -1.06
C PHE A 189 -10.52 -6.75 0.04
N ILE A 190 -10.11 -6.69 1.31
CA ILE A 190 -11.02 -6.61 2.46
C ILE A 190 -11.88 -5.35 2.39
N ALA A 191 -11.29 -4.20 2.02
CA ALA A 191 -12.06 -2.96 1.84
C ALA A 191 -13.17 -3.14 0.78
N LYS A 192 -12.84 -3.77 -0.35
CA LYS A 192 -13.81 -4.06 -1.41
C LYS A 192 -14.91 -5.01 -0.95
N GLU A 193 -14.59 -6.07 -0.23
CA GLU A 193 -15.58 -7.00 0.35
C GLU A 193 -16.52 -6.32 1.33
N LYS A 194 -16.00 -5.37 2.12
CA LYS A 194 -16.78 -4.54 3.04
C LYS A 194 -17.54 -3.40 2.34
N GLY A 195 -17.46 -3.26 1.02
CA GLY A 195 -18.11 -2.19 0.26
C GLY A 195 -17.53 -0.81 0.51
N ILE A 196 -16.28 -0.70 0.97
CA ILE A 196 -15.59 0.57 1.21
C ILE A 196 -15.01 1.06 -0.11
N GLU A 197 -15.44 2.24 -0.54
CA GLU A 197 -14.89 2.90 -1.73
C GLU A 197 -13.51 3.49 -1.44
N LEU A 198 -12.53 3.16 -2.29
CA LEU A 198 -11.16 3.67 -2.20
C LEU A 198 -10.90 4.63 -3.35
N THR A 199 -10.47 5.86 -3.06
CA THR A 199 -10.15 6.87 -4.07
C THR A 199 -8.87 7.62 -3.74
N THR A 200 -8.16 8.09 -4.77
CA THR A 200 -6.95 8.90 -4.63
C THR A 200 -7.03 10.15 -5.48
N SER A 201 -6.34 11.21 -5.05
CA SER A 201 -6.22 12.46 -5.82
C SER A 201 -4.89 13.16 -5.56
N GLY A 202 -4.16 13.47 -6.63
CA GLY A 202 -3.02 14.40 -6.57
C GLY A 202 -3.55 15.84 -6.55
N LEU A 203 -3.01 16.67 -5.67
CA LEU A 203 -3.39 18.08 -5.55
C LEU A 203 -2.20 18.96 -5.96
N SER A 204 -2.49 20.09 -6.61
CA SER A 204 -1.49 21.14 -6.79
C SER A 204 -1.09 21.68 -5.41
N ASN A 205 0.20 21.91 -5.19
CA ASN A 205 0.73 22.38 -3.92
C ASN A 205 0.21 23.79 -3.59
N HIS A 206 -0.68 23.89 -2.62
CA HIS A 206 -1.29 25.15 -2.17
C HIS A 206 -1.22 25.36 -0.66
N SER A 207 -0.76 24.35 0.11
CA SER A 207 -0.80 24.37 1.58
C SER A 207 0.42 25.00 2.23
N GLY A 208 1.47 25.34 1.47
CA GLY A 208 2.73 25.87 2.00
C GLY A 208 3.68 24.78 2.53
N TYR A 209 3.30 23.50 2.52
CA TYR A 209 4.18 22.38 2.85
C TYR A 209 4.84 21.85 1.57
N GLN A 210 6.09 21.39 1.67
CA GLN A 210 6.79 20.77 0.53
C GLN A 210 6.06 19.51 0.05
N ASN A 211 5.59 18.69 0.99
CA ASN A 211 4.72 17.55 0.77
C ASN A 211 3.68 17.50 1.89
N LYS A 212 2.46 17.12 1.58
CA LYS A 212 1.38 16.92 2.54
C LYS A 212 0.51 15.75 2.11
N VAL A 213 0.11 14.92 3.05
CA VAL A 213 -0.85 13.83 2.83
C VAL A 213 -2.11 14.13 3.62
N SER A 214 -3.26 13.95 3.00
CA SER A 214 -4.57 14.15 3.62
C SER A 214 -5.42 12.90 3.43
N ILE A 215 -6.09 12.50 4.49
CA ILE A 215 -7.03 11.37 4.51
C ILE A 215 -8.42 11.91 4.82
N LYS A 216 -9.39 11.52 4.01
CA LYS A 216 -10.79 11.82 4.21
C LYS A 216 -11.56 10.51 4.30
N ILE A 217 -12.26 10.29 5.40
CA ILE A 217 -13.19 9.17 5.55
C ILE A 217 -14.63 9.67 5.55
N THR A 218 -15.50 8.92 4.90
CA THR A 218 -16.95 9.20 4.87
C THR A 218 -17.68 8.12 5.63
N THR A 219 -18.58 8.52 6.49
CA THR A 219 -19.45 7.65 7.29
C THR A 219 -20.91 8.07 7.13
N PRO A 220 -21.89 7.26 7.57
CA PRO A 220 -23.29 7.67 7.61
C PRO A 220 -23.56 8.95 8.43
N THR A 221 -22.69 9.24 9.40
CA THR A 221 -22.85 10.39 10.31
C THR A 221 -22.04 11.62 9.90
N GLY A 222 -21.30 11.55 8.80
CA GLY A 222 -20.54 12.70 8.28
C GLY A 222 -19.15 12.35 7.78
N VAL A 223 -18.42 13.39 7.46
CA VAL A 223 -17.06 13.33 6.91
C VAL A 223 -16.05 13.69 8.00
N LYS A 224 -14.94 12.97 8.05
CA LYS A 224 -13.78 13.32 8.90
C LYS A 224 -12.53 13.42 8.04
N THR A 225 -11.67 14.37 8.40
CA THR A 225 -10.41 14.64 7.68
C THR A 225 -9.23 14.71 8.63
N ILE A 226 -8.08 14.26 8.16
CA ILE A 226 -6.81 14.42 8.86
C ILE A 226 -5.71 14.64 7.83
N SER A 227 -4.78 15.54 8.12
CA SER A 227 -3.66 15.84 7.24
C SER A 227 -2.36 15.86 8.02
N GLY A 228 -1.29 15.46 7.36
CA GLY A 228 0.04 15.42 7.95
C GLY A 228 1.15 15.70 6.96
N THR A 229 2.30 16.04 7.52
CA THR A 229 3.55 16.28 6.78
C THR A 229 4.74 15.75 7.55
N VAL A 230 5.89 15.70 6.89
CA VAL A 230 7.16 15.29 7.48
C VAL A 230 8.15 16.45 7.35
N PHE A 231 8.75 16.84 8.46
CA PHE A 231 9.83 17.82 8.52
C PHE A 231 11.19 17.13 8.67
N ASN A 232 12.23 17.71 8.12
CA ASN A 232 13.61 17.25 8.31
C ASN A 232 13.79 15.74 8.06
N GLU A 233 13.14 15.22 6.99
CA GLU A 233 13.21 13.83 6.50
C GLU A 233 12.49 12.78 7.36
N ASP A 234 12.32 12.95 8.68
CA ASP A 234 11.78 11.93 9.59
C ASP A 234 10.78 12.44 10.63
N VAL A 235 10.68 13.74 10.84
CA VAL A 235 9.83 14.34 11.89
C VAL A 235 8.38 14.40 11.41
N GLN A 236 7.62 13.37 11.72
CA GLN A 236 6.19 13.25 11.38
C GLN A 236 5.33 14.21 12.21
N ARG A 237 4.41 14.93 11.58
CA ARG A 237 3.43 15.81 12.24
C ARG A 237 2.05 15.68 11.61
N ILE A 238 1.04 15.59 12.46
CA ILE A 238 -0.36 15.85 12.09
C ILE A 238 -0.55 17.36 12.14
N VAL A 239 -0.96 17.95 11.02
CA VAL A 239 -1.08 19.41 10.88
C VAL A 239 -2.52 19.88 10.79
N GLU A 240 -3.47 18.97 10.60
CA GLU A 240 -4.90 19.31 10.55
C GLU A 240 -5.77 18.12 10.96
N ILE A 241 -6.83 18.36 11.74
CA ILE A 241 -7.91 17.41 12.02
C ILE A 241 -9.24 18.14 11.85
N ASN A 242 -10.12 17.63 10.96
CA ASN A 242 -11.45 18.19 10.68
C ASN A 242 -11.46 19.71 10.43
N GLY A 243 -10.45 20.23 9.70
CA GLY A 243 -10.31 21.64 9.38
C GLY A 243 -9.66 22.50 10.49
N PHE A 244 -9.31 21.91 11.63
CA PHE A 244 -8.57 22.59 12.70
C PHE A 244 -7.07 22.40 12.50
N SER A 245 -6.32 23.49 12.33
CA SER A 245 -4.86 23.45 12.19
C SER A 245 -4.20 23.13 13.53
N LEU A 246 -3.28 22.17 13.53
CA LEU A 246 -2.60 21.64 14.71
C LEU A 246 -1.11 21.40 14.40
N ASP A 247 -0.35 21.04 15.42
CA ASP A 247 1.01 20.53 15.30
C ASP A 247 1.20 19.45 16.37
N ILE A 248 1.00 18.18 15.97
CA ILE A 248 0.96 17.06 16.89
C ILE A 248 1.86 15.95 16.35
N GLU A 249 2.62 15.33 17.23
CA GLU A 249 3.34 14.09 16.93
C GLU A 249 2.37 12.90 16.92
N PRO A 250 2.35 12.06 15.86
CA PRO A 250 1.43 10.93 15.76
C PRO A 250 1.90 9.74 16.62
N LYS A 251 1.80 9.88 17.94
CA LYS A 251 2.21 8.83 18.90
C LYS A 251 1.47 8.93 20.22
N GLY A 252 1.42 7.80 20.93
CA GLY A 252 0.96 7.72 22.32
C GLY A 252 -0.56 7.76 22.46
N LYS A 253 -0.99 8.09 23.66
CA LYS A 253 -2.40 8.11 24.07
C LYS A 253 -2.92 9.54 24.01
N MET A 254 -4.08 9.73 23.37
CA MET A 254 -4.62 11.06 23.19
C MET A 254 -6.12 11.13 23.39
N ILE A 255 -6.55 12.23 23.99
CA ILE A 255 -7.96 12.63 24.06
C ILE A 255 -8.16 13.70 23.00
N VAL A 256 -9.13 13.49 22.11
CA VAL A 256 -9.53 14.48 21.11
C VAL A 256 -10.90 15.02 21.53
N MET A 257 -10.96 16.30 21.86
CA MET A 257 -12.16 16.95 22.37
C MET A 257 -12.52 18.14 21.50
N ARG A 258 -13.72 18.10 20.92
CA ARG A 258 -14.35 19.28 20.33
C ARG A 258 -15.16 20.00 21.40
N ASN A 259 -15.00 21.31 21.52
CA ASN A 259 -15.66 22.09 22.54
C ASN A 259 -16.06 23.49 22.03
N ASN A 260 -17.02 24.10 22.72
CA ASN A 260 -17.28 25.53 22.62
C ASN A 260 -16.08 26.30 23.14
N ASP A 261 -15.64 27.31 22.39
CA ASP A 261 -14.45 28.10 22.75
C ASP A 261 -14.81 29.14 23.81
N VAL A 262 -14.98 28.67 25.06
CA VAL A 262 -15.34 29.51 26.22
C VAL A 262 -14.27 29.44 27.31
N PRO A 263 -14.12 30.53 28.12
CA PRO A 263 -13.18 30.52 29.22
C PRO A 263 -13.45 29.41 30.24
N GLY A 264 -12.38 28.85 30.84
CA GLY A 264 -12.48 27.85 31.89
C GLY A 264 -12.34 26.40 31.42
N VAL A 265 -12.60 26.08 30.15
CA VAL A 265 -12.60 24.69 29.61
C VAL A 265 -11.31 23.93 29.90
N ILE A 266 -10.15 24.55 29.66
CA ILE A 266 -8.83 23.91 29.91
C ILE A 266 -8.67 23.60 31.41
N GLY A 267 -9.11 24.52 32.29
CA GLY A 267 -9.04 24.31 33.73
C GLY A 267 -9.91 23.17 34.22
N GLU A 268 -11.12 23.02 33.67
CA GLU A 268 -12.03 21.93 34.01
C GLU A 268 -11.49 20.59 33.51
N VAL A 269 -10.98 20.51 32.26
CA VAL A 269 -10.32 19.34 31.73
C VAL A 269 -9.11 18.95 32.57
N GLY A 270 -8.23 19.89 32.90
CA GLY A 270 -7.05 19.63 33.73
C GLY A 270 -7.43 19.13 35.13
N LYS A 271 -8.48 19.71 35.75
CA LYS A 271 -9.00 19.25 37.05
C LYS A 271 -9.55 17.83 37.00
N ILE A 272 -10.30 17.47 35.95
CA ILE A 272 -10.82 16.11 35.78
C ILE A 272 -9.67 15.12 35.61
N LEU A 273 -8.70 15.39 34.76
CA LEU A 273 -7.57 14.51 34.51
C LEU A 273 -6.69 14.37 35.77
N GLY A 274 -6.31 15.47 36.40
CA GLY A 274 -5.52 15.48 37.63
C GLY A 274 -6.17 14.74 38.79
N ASN A 275 -7.50 14.91 39.00
CA ASN A 275 -8.22 14.19 40.05
C ASN A 275 -8.31 12.66 39.79
N ASN A 276 -8.03 12.22 38.59
CA ASN A 276 -8.00 10.81 38.22
C ASN A 276 -6.56 10.30 37.97
N ASN A 277 -5.52 11.03 38.43
CA ASN A 277 -4.12 10.70 38.32
C ASN A 277 -3.65 10.51 36.87
N ILE A 278 -4.20 11.29 35.94
CA ILE A 278 -3.79 11.30 34.55
C ILE A 278 -2.91 12.52 34.30
N ASN A 279 -1.65 12.29 33.93
CA ASN A 279 -0.73 13.35 33.58
C ASN A 279 -0.93 13.82 32.13
N ILE A 280 -0.89 15.12 31.92
CA ILE A 280 -0.96 15.73 30.59
C ILE A 280 0.47 15.93 30.10
N ALA A 281 0.85 15.19 29.05
CA ALA A 281 2.16 15.28 28.42
C ALA A 281 2.24 16.47 27.43
N ASP A 282 1.16 16.72 26.67
CA ASP A 282 1.03 17.86 25.76
C ASP A 282 -0.45 18.27 25.63
N PHE A 283 -0.70 19.54 25.42
CA PHE A 283 -2.04 20.08 25.23
C PHE A 283 -2.05 21.06 24.05
N ARG A 284 -2.70 20.68 22.97
CA ARG A 284 -2.84 21.51 21.77
C ARG A 284 -4.28 21.92 21.58
N LEU A 285 -4.51 23.22 21.43
CA LEU A 285 -5.82 23.82 21.20
C LEU A 285 -5.79 24.57 19.88
N SER A 286 -6.70 24.23 18.99
CA SER A 286 -6.95 24.96 17.76
C SER A 286 -8.34 25.55 17.78
N ARG A 287 -8.45 26.81 17.35
CA ARG A 287 -9.70 27.56 17.30
C ARG A 287 -10.23 27.67 15.88
N GLY A 288 -11.51 27.49 15.69
CA GLY A 288 -12.20 27.58 14.41
C GLY A 288 -13.48 28.43 14.51
N LYS A 289 -14.20 28.53 13.39
CA LYS A 289 -15.46 29.30 13.38
C LYS A 289 -16.55 28.64 14.25
N ASP A 290 -16.52 27.32 14.39
CA ASP A 290 -17.56 26.57 15.10
C ASP A 290 -17.04 25.95 16.40
N GLY A 291 -16.22 26.68 17.16
CA GLY A 291 -15.65 26.26 18.44
C GLY A 291 -14.17 25.93 18.35
N ALA A 292 -13.69 25.05 19.22
CA ALA A 292 -12.30 24.65 19.30
C ALA A 292 -12.13 23.14 19.28
N LEU A 293 -10.94 22.69 18.85
CA LEU A 293 -10.48 21.30 18.94
C LEU A 293 -9.27 21.26 19.87
N ALA A 294 -9.38 20.51 20.96
CA ALA A 294 -8.26 20.18 21.83
C ALA A 294 -7.79 18.76 21.55
N VAL A 295 -6.47 18.58 21.40
CA VAL A 295 -5.81 17.28 21.40
C VAL A 295 -4.87 17.25 22.60
N ILE A 296 -5.10 16.30 23.50
CA ILE A 296 -4.45 16.19 24.79
C ILE A 296 -3.70 14.85 24.82
N LEU A 297 -2.38 14.91 24.80
CA LEU A 297 -1.56 13.73 24.99
C LEU A 297 -1.46 13.44 26.48
N VAL A 298 -1.63 12.17 26.85
CA VAL A 298 -1.63 11.72 28.23
C VAL A 298 -0.71 10.53 28.42
N ASP A 299 -0.15 10.42 29.62
CA ASP A 299 0.78 9.31 29.94
C ASP A 299 0.02 8.02 30.27
N GLU A 300 -1.14 8.13 30.93
CA GLU A 300 -1.92 6.98 31.38
C GLU A 300 -3.08 6.68 30.42
N LYS A 301 -3.56 5.46 30.47
CA LYS A 301 -4.75 5.03 29.73
C LYS A 301 -6.01 5.65 30.33
N VAL A 302 -6.85 6.25 29.47
CA VAL A 302 -8.08 6.89 29.87
C VAL A 302 -9.24 5.90 29.75
N ASN A 303 -9.92 5.63 30.86
CA ASN A 303 -11.07 4.76 30.89
C ASN A 303 -12.37 5.46 30.47
N SER A 304 -13.42 4.68 30.23
CA SER A 304 -14.73 5.18 29.78
C SER A 304 -15.38 6.16 30.76
N ASP A 305 -15.13 6.06 32.06
CA ASP A 305 -15.77 6.91 33.07
C ASP A 305 -15.15 8.31 33.08
N ILE A 306 -13.85 8.38 32.84
CA ILE A 306 -13.15 9.67 32.68
C ILE A 306 -13.60 10.34 31.37
N LEU A 307 -13.71 9.58 30.28
CA LEU A 307 -14.22 10.13 29.01
C LEU A 307 -15.65 10.66 29.16
N LYS A 308 -16.52 9.96 29.89
CA LYS A 308 -17.88 10.43 30.20
C LYS A 308 -17.87 11.73 31.03
N LYS A 309 -16.95 11.87 32.01
CA LYS A 309 -16.82 13.11 32.78
C LYS A 309 -16.42 14.28 31.91
N LEU A 310 -15.52 14.04 30.94
CA LEU A 310 -15.11 15.07 29.97
C LEU A 310 -16.24 15.41 29.00
N ASP A 311 -16.98 14.41 28.51
CA ASP A 311 -18.10 14.59 27.57
C ASP A 311 -19.30 15.30 28.23
N ASN A 312 -19.44 15.19 29.55
CA ASN A 312 -20.48 15.87 30.35
C ASN A 312 -20.14 17.32 30.70
N LEU A 313 -18.97 17.83 30.33
CA LEU A 313 -18.67 19.25 30.50
C LEU A 313 -19.62 20.10 29.63
N GLU A 314 -20.16 21.21 30.18
CA GLU A 314 -21.11 22.07 29.47
C GLU A 314 -20.54 22.58 28.12
N ALA A 315 -19.22 22.82 28.09
CA ALA A 315 -18.54 23.24 26.88
C ALA A 315 -18.21 22.14 25.92
N ALA A 316 -18.32 20.85 26.30
CA ALA A 316 -17.99 19.71 25.43
C ALA A 316 -19.03 19.53 24.33
N ILE A 317 -18.57 19.33 23.11
CA ILE A 317 -19.40 18.95 21.95
C ILE A 317 -19.23 17.47 21.65
N ALA A 318 -17.99 16.97 21.70
CA ALA A 318 -17.66 15.57 21.49
C ALA A 318 -16.29 15.25 22.11
N VAL A 319 -16.18 14.08 22.70
CA VAL A 319 -14.92 13.56 23.26
C VAL A 319 -14.66 12.16 22.72
N ALA A 320 -13.43 11.93 22.31
CA ALA A 320 -12.96 10.61 21.88
C ALA A 320 -11.55 10.35 22.44
N TYR A 321 -11.22 9.07 22.61
CA TYR A 321 -9.89 8.61 22.98
C TYR A 321 -9.32 7.77 21.86
N ALA A 322 -8.06 7.91 21.62
CA ALA A 322 -7.32 7.12 20.64
C ALA A 322 -5.90 6.82 21.16
N GLU A 323 -5.30 5.77 20.64
CA GLU A 323 -3.93 5.35 20.95
C GLU A 323 -3.22 4.96 19.63
N ILE A 324 -2.00 5.49 19.41
CA ILE A 324 -1.16 5.21 18.23
C ILE A 324 0.13 4.52 18.69
#